data_0574e6ea7fa350b65505ec2675df42b3
#
_entry.id   0574e6ea7fa350b65505ec2675df42b3
#
_cell.length_a   1.000
_cell.length_b   1.000
_cell.length_c   1.000
_cell.angle_alpha   90.00
_cell.angle_beta   90.00
_cell.angle_gamma   90.00
#
_symmetry.space_group_name_H-M   'P 1'
#
loop_
_entity.id
_entity.type
_entity.pdbx_description
1 polymer ?
#
loop_
_entity_poly.entity_id
_entity_poly.type
_entity_poly.pdbx_seq_one_letter_code
_entity_poly.pdbx_strand_id
1 'polypeptide(L)'
;MIKTSRWLCSFLAALLALLPLCAGAEAPGPIPGMIDEKAEIIVEGGTDLPGCFYLSFPFSRNLIVLDGRGNVVWQKYEPFASADQPGSWWDFKKHVVDGESYYSYHDNTGTYDNYGLTGYGPGERVILDKDFNEIKRITFEASDVVPQGFPLDGHDFLLIDLDHYILNGYIRDTVYNVPGYEDGSDVVFSYLQEVKDGEVVWEWKSIDYPELYGLITIDSYSQNGVNDFANEQVAAPDYIHFNSMDLDADGNLVCSFRHIHSILCLDRSASENQILWTLSGLADEFGLSAIQKCSAQHTAFVDGNFLTVFDNGNRNGVSRVVGYCIDPEAKKLKAFRSYTLGGRYSEACGSAQHLCDEVYVIGWGMSMTGAEAMSVVDFATGETLMSVTLKNPMNATYRCLYFD
;
A
#
# COMPACT_ATOMS: atom_id res chain seq x y z
N MET A 1 -22.98 -17.60 29.15
CA MET A 1 -23.72 -16.46 28.57
C MET A 1 -22.92 -15.21 28.86
N ILE A 2 -22.03 -14.83 27.98
CA ILE A 2 -21.30 -13.56 28.06
C ILE A 2 -21.58 -12.83 26.74
N LYS A 3 -22.44 -11.83 26.81
CA LYS A 3 -22.65 -10.85 25.75
C LYS A 3 -21.73 -9.69 26.06
N THR A 4 -20.61 -9.58 25.36
CA THR A 4 -19.77 -8.39 25.42
C THR A 4 -19.20 -8.09 24.05
N SER A 5 -19.26 -6.82 23.70
CA SER A 5 -18.45 -6.07 22.72
C SER A 5 -18.72 -6.24 21.22
N ARG A 6 -19.96 -6.09 20.80
CA ARG A 6 -20.25 -5.76 19.39
C ARG A 6 -20.44 -4.24 19.14
N TRP A 7 -20.18 -3.39 20.13
CA TRP A 7 -20.54 -1.97 20.06
C TRP A 7 -19.37 -1.00 19.80
N LEU A 8 -18.11 -1.43 19.91
CA LEU A 8 -16.97 -0.53 19.61
C LEU A 8 -16.62 -0.46 18.11
N CYS A 9 -16.81 -1.54 17.36
CA CYS A 9 -16.52 -1.52 15.91
C CYS A 9 -17.47 -0.64 15.08
N SER A 10 -18.68 -0.40 15.61
CA SER A 10 -19.69 0.41 14.91
C SER A 10 -19.46 1.93 15.02
N PHE A 11 -18.58 2.39 15.88
CA PHE A 11 -18.38 3.83 16.10
C PHE A 11 -17.36 4.46 15.14
N LEU A 12 -16.36 3.73 14.65
CA LEU A 12 -15.40 4.26 13.66
C LEU A 12 -15.97 4.21 12.23
N ALA A 13 -16.71 3.14 11.90
CA ALA A 13 -17.37 3.03 10.59
C ALA A 13 -18.51 4.06 10.41
N ALA A 14 -19.15 4.50 11.52
CA ALA A 14 -20.23 5.48 11.46
C ALA A 14 -19.76 6.93 11.27
N LEU A 15 -18.47 7.24 11.48
CA LEU A 15 -17.94 8.59 11.27
C LEU A 15 -17.61 8.89 9.80
N LEU A 16 -17.45 7.88 8.95
CA LEU A 16 -17.15 8.04 7.52
C LEU A 16 -18.39 8.01 6.61
N ALA A 17 -19.58 7.71 7.14
CA ALA A 17 -20.79 7.43 6.34
C ALA A 17 -21.90 8.50 6.40
N LEU A 18 -21.67 9.71 6.93
CA LEU A 18 -22.69 10.75 7.01
C LEU A 18 -22.25 12.05 6.30
N LEU A 19 -22.28 12.05 5.00
CA LEU A 19 -22.37 13.31 4.23
C LEU A 19 -23.79 13.41 3.64
N PRO A 20 -24.59 14.40 4.04
CA PRO A 20 -25.88 14.65 3.39
C PRO A 20 -25.67 15.37 2.06
N LEU A 21 -26.24 14.82 0.99
CA LEU A 21 -26.47 15.53 -0.26
C LEU A 21 -27.47 16.68 -0.01
N CYS A 22 -26.99 17.91 0.08
CA CYS A 22 -27.80 19.10 -0.09
C CYS A 22 -26.98 20.24 -0.69
N ALA A 23 -27.54 20.82 -1.76
CA ALA A 23 -26.99 21.94 -2.51
C ALA A 23 -26.83 23.20 -1.64
N GLY A 24 -25.60 23.68 -1.57
CA GLY A 24 -25.17 24.90 -0.90
C GLY A 24 -23.72 24.68 -0.50
N ALA A 25 -22.76 25.09 -1.35
CA ALA A 25 -21.34 24.85 -1.11
C ALA A 25 -20.85 25.68 0.10
N GLU A 26 -20.97 25.12 1.30
CA GLU A 26 -20.05 25.44 2.37
C GLU A 26 -18.75 24.66 2.08
N ALA A 27 -17.59 25.33 2.29
CA ALA A 27 -16.29 24.68 2.16
C ALA A 27 -16.28 23.38 3.00
N PRO A 28 -15.78 22.27 2.46
CA PRO A 28 -15.73 21.03 3.22
C PRO A 28 -14.93 21.26 4.50
N GLY A 29 -15.50 20.92 5.63
CA GLY A 29 -14.79 20.93 6.91
C GLY A 29 -13.63 19.92 6.89
N PRO A 30 -12.72 19.94 7.89
CA PRO A 30 -11.56 19.05 7.91
C PRO A 30 -12.00 17.59 7.76
N ILE A 31 -11.30 16.84 6.90
CA ILE A 31 -11.57 15.42 6.68
C ILE A 31 -11.41 14.70 8.02
N PRO A 32 -12.45 14.01 8.53
CA PRO A 32 -12.35 13.30 9.80
C PRO A 32 -11.23 12.27 9.77
N GLY A 33 -10.31 12.36 10.72
CA GLY A 33 -9.17 11.44 10.83
C GLY A 33 -7.83 12.02 10.39
N MET A 34 -7.79 13.13 9.70
CA MET A 34 -6.53 13.82 9.37
C MET A 34 -5.98 14.56 10.60
N ILE A 35 -4.66 14.45 10.80
CA ILE A 35 -3.97 14.87 12.02
C ILE A 35 -2.93 15.94 11.69
N ASP A 36 -3.21 17.18 12.11
CA ASP A 36 -2.30 18.32 11.91
C ASP A 36 -1.42 18.53 13.14
N GLU A 37 -0.60 17.54 13.44
CA GLU A 37 0.40 17.64 14.52
C GLU A 37 1.67 16.85 14.19
N LYS A 38 2.78 17.28 14.79
CA LYS A 38 4.04 16.54 14.72
C LYS A 38 3.89 15.18 15.42
N ALA A 39 4.21 14.10 14.71
CA ALA A 39 4.18 12.77 15.28
C ALA A 39 5.22 12.63 16.40
N GLU A 40 4.75 12.21 17.57
CA GLU A 40 5.58 11.84 18.71
C GLU A 40 5.55 10.33 18.92
N ILE A 41 6.74 9.76 19.14
CA ILE A 41 6.93 8.31 19.30
C ILE A 41 7.55 7.97 20.65
N ILE A 42 7.33 6.74 21.08
CA ILE A 42 8.03 6.07 22.17
C ILE A 42 8.74 4.86 21.57
N VAL A 43 10.03 4.74 21.79
CA VAL A 43 10.84 3.62 21.32
C VAL A 43 11.25 2.78 22.52
N GLU A 44 11.06 1.47 22.44
CA GLU A 44 11.51 0.49 23.41
C GLU A 44 12.39 -0.55 22.72
N GLY A 45 13.47 -0.94 23.36
CA GLY A 45 14.48 -1.85 22.78
C GLY A 45 15.40 -1.16 21.79
N GLY A 46 16.01 -1.95 20.92
CA GLY A 46 16.93 -1.54 19.86
C GLY A 46 17.62 -2.74 19.23
N THR A 47 18.26 -2.54 18.10
CA THR A 47 19.01 -3.57 17.37
C THR A 47 20.42 -3.09 17.07
N ASP A 48 21.30 -3.99 16.64
CA ASP A 48 22.63 -3.67 16.12
C ASP A 48 22.64 -3.61 14.57
N LEU A 49 21.46 -3.50 13.93
CA LEU A 49 21.34 -3.35 12.48
C LEU A 49 21.97 -2.05 12.01
N PRO A 50 22.78 -2.06 10.94
CA PRO A 50 23.54 -0.89 10.50
C PRO A 50 22.71 0.18 9.78
N GLY A 51 21.56 -0.21 9.24
CA GLY A 51 20.68 0.66 8.44
C GLY A 51 19.69 1.48 9.27
N CYS A 52 18.70 2.00 8.59
CA CYS A 52 17.68 2.86 9.17
C CYS A 52 16.25 2.39 8.84
N PHE A 53 15.32 2.74 9.73
CA PHE A 53 13.89 2.54 9.55
C PHE A 53 13.21 3.83 9.10
N TYR A 54 12.40 3.74 8.06
CA TYR A 54 11.70 4.86 7.43
C TYR A 54 10.21 4.72 7.66
N LEU A 55 9.61 5.69 8.36
CA LEU A 55 8.20 5.69 8.72
C LEU A 55 7.48 6.83 8.01
N SER A 56 6.31 6.55 7.45
CA SER A 56 5.37 7.51 6.89
C SER A 56 3.96 7.30 7.47
N PHE A 57 3.08 8.29 7.31
CA PHE A 57 1.82 8.35 8.05
C PHE A 57 0.64 8.69 7.14
N PRO A 58 -0.40 7.83 7.06
CA PRO A 58 -1.48 8.01 6.10
C PRO A 58 -2.43 9.16 6.44
N PHE A 59 -2.37 9.69 7.66
CA PHE A 59 -3.29 10.73 8.13
C PHE A 59 -2.61 12.05 8.51
N SER A 60 -1.31 12.18 8.26
CA SER A 60 -0.57 13.39 8.63
C SER A 60 0.65 13.61 7.72
N ARG A 61 1.16 14.84 7.71
CA ARG A 61 2.38 15.21 6.98
C ARG A 61 3.60 15.02 7.89
N ASN A 62 3.92 13.76 8.16
CA ASN A 62 5.05 13.36 8.98
C ASN A 62 5.91 12.32 8.27
N LEU A 63 7.24 12.44 8.40
CA LEU A 63 8.22 11.43 8.02
C LEU A 63 9.24 11.30 9.16
N ILE A 64 9.63 10.07 9.50
CA ILE A 64 10.61 9.80 10.56
C ILE A 64 11.63 8.78 10.05
N VAL A 65 12.92 9.03 10.35
CA VAL A 65 14.00 8.06 10.17
C VAL A 65 14.59 7.72 11.54
N LEU A 66 14.65 6.42 11.84
CA LEU A 66 15.29 5.89 13.05
C LEU A 66 16.51 5.09 12.66
N ASP A 67 17.59 5.20 13.45
CA ASP A 67 18.71 4.26 13.36
C ASP A 67 18.36 2.88 13.94
N GLY A 68 19.25 1.89 13.78
CA GLY A 68 19.06 0.54 14.32
C GLY A 68 18.84 0.51 15.85
N ARG A 69 19.29 1.50 16.59
CA ARG A 69 19.11 1.63 18.04
C ARG A 69 17.82 2.35 18.44
N GLY A 70 17.02 2.79 17.46
CA GLY A 70 15.77 3.51 17.69
C GLY A 70 15.91 5.00 17.95
N ASN A 71 17.10 5.61 17.74
CA ASN A 71 17.25 7.04 17.82
C ASN A 71 16.64 7.71 16.58
N VAL A 72 15.90 8.80 16.77
CA VAL A 72 15.43 9.64 15.66
C VAL A 72 16.63 10.35 15.06
N VAL A 73 17.02 9.98 13.84
CA VAL A 73 18.15 10.61 13.13
C VAL A 73 17.70 11.70 12.18
N TRP A 74 16.44 11.65 11.73
CA TRP A 74 15.83 12.70 10.95
C TRP A 74 14.29 12.66 11.09
N GLN A 75 13.66 13.83 11.04
CA GLN A 75 12.20 13.96 11.07
C GLN A 75 11.76 15.20 10.31
N LYS A 76 10.74 15.04 9.49
CA LYS A 76 10.05 16.14 8.80
C LYS A 76 8.58 16.16 9.23
N TYR A 77 8.06 17.34 9.52
CA TYR A 77 6.66 17.65 9.74
C TYR A 77 6.33 18.99 9.10
N GLU A 78 5.20 19.04 8.43
CA GLU A 78 4.65 20.31 7.95
C GLU A 78 3.17 20.38 8.33
N PRO A 79 2.70 21.49 8.91
CA PRO A 79 1.30 21.69 9.17
C PRO A 79 0.49 21.77 7.87
N PHE A 80 -0.80 21.50 7.96
CA PHE A 80 -1.69 21.69 6.81
C PHE A 80 -1.70 23.15 6.37
N ALA A 81 -1.83 23.37 5.06
CA ALA A 81 -1.92 24.72 4.51
C ALA A 81 -3.20 25.42 5.02
N SER A 82 -4.28 24.68 5.16
CA SER A 82 -5.53 25.07 5.81
C SER A 82 -6.31 23.83 6.25
N ALA A 83 -7.34 24.01 7.06
CA ALA A 83 -8.23 22.92 7.46
C ALA A 83 -8.98 22.29 6.27
N ASP A 84 -9.17 23.04 5.19
CA ASP A 84 -9.85 22.61 3.96
C ASP A 84 -8.90 21.91 2.97
N GLN A 85 -7.59 21.96 3.25
CA GLN A 85 -6.53 21.34 2.46
C GLN A 85 -5.64 20.46 3.36
N PRO A 86 -6.18 19.42 3.97
CA PRO A 86 -5.38 18.45 4.67
C PRO A 86 -4.49 17.70 3.69
N GLY A 87 -3.38 17.17 4.16
CA GLY A 87 -2.50 16.35 3.35
C GLY A 87 -1.84 15.26 4.19
N SER A 88 -1.29 14.29 3.52
CA SER A 88 -0.54 13.21 4.18
C SER A 88 0.64 12.78 3.34
N TRP A 89 1.63 12.19 3.97
CA TRP A 89 2.82 11.69 3.29
C TRP A 89 2.93 10.19 3.46
N TRP A 90 2.89 9.49 2.30
CA TRP A 90 2.88 8.04 2.25
C TRP A 90 4.20 7.51 1.69
N ASP A 91 4.45 6.22 1.89
CA ASP A 91 5.47 5.42 1.24
C ASP A 91 6.86 6.08 1.21
N PHE A 92 7.36 6.42 2.41
CA PHE A 92 8.70 7.00 2.58
C PHE A 92 9.76 5.90 2.51
N LYS A 93 10.69 6.01 1.56
CA LYS A 93 11.73 5.01 1.35
C LYS A 93 13.04 5.59 0.83
N LYS A 94 14.13 4.83 1.03
CA LYS A 94 15.44 5.08 0.48
C LYS A 94 15.60 4.36 -0.86
N HIS A 95 16.34 4.96 -1.76
CA HIS A 95 16.80 4.40 -3.03
C HIS A 95 18.31 4.55 -3.12
N VAL A 96 18.97 3.63 -3.80
CA VAL A 96 20.40 3.73 -4.14
C VAL A 96 20.53 3.69 -5.65
N VAL A 97 21.03 4.78 -6.23
CA VAL A 97 21.25 4.93 -7.67
C VAL A 97 22.71 5.26 -7.87
N ASP A 98 23.43 4.43 -8.62
CA ASP A 98 24.88 4.58 -8.88
C ASP A 98 25.74 4.76 -7.62
N GLY A 99 25.33 4.13 -6.51
CA GLY A 99 25.99 4.20 -5.20
C GLY A 99 25.66 5.43 -4.36
N GLU A 100 24.85 6.35 -4.88
CA GLU A 100 24.36 7.52 -4.14
C GLU A 100 22.97 7.27 -3.55
N SER A 101 22.70 7.80 -2.35
CA SER A 101 21.43 7.67 -1.68
C SER A 101 20.46 8.77 -2.07
N TYR A 102 19.25 8.37 -2.42
CA TYR A 102 18.10 9.22 -2.63
C TYR A 102 16.95 8.75 -1.75
N TYR A 103 15.97 9.64 -1.53
CA TYR A 103 14.77 9.27 -0.78
C TYR A 103 13.54 9.71 -1.55
N SER A 104 12.42 9.06 -1.29
CA SER A 104 11.16 9.50 -1.87
C SER A 104 10.00 9.29 -0.92
N TYR A 105 8.97 10.13 -1.07
CA TYR A 105 7.69 9.97 -0.43
C TYR A 105 6.59 10.46 -1.37
N HIS A 106 5.38 10.01 -1.16
CA HIS A 106 4.22 10.51 -1.88
C HIS A 106 3.58 11.65 -1.09
N ASP A 107 3.38 12.79 -1.75
CA ASP A 107 2.73 13.98 -1.20
C ASP A 107 1.27 14.02 -1.65
N ASN A 108 0.37 13.50 -0.81
CA ASN A 108 -1.05 13.61 -0.98
C ASN A 108 -1.52 14.97 -0.44
N THR A 109 -1.72 15.93 -1.32
CA THR A 109 -2.15 17.28 -0.95
C THR A 109 -3.64 17.39 -0.66
N GLY A 110 -4.42 16.32 -0.87
CA GLY A 110 -5.87 16.33 -0.72
C GLY A 110 -6.64 17.21 -1.70
N THR A 111 -5.97 17.71 -2.75
CA THR A 111 -6.57 18.61 -3.74
C THR A 111 -7.14 17.90 -4.97
N TYR A 112 -6.84 16.64 -5.15
CA TYR A 112 -7.26 15.82 -6.27
C TYR A 112 -8.53 15.03 -5.94
N ASP A 113 -9.32 14.70 -6.98
CA ASP A 113 -10.49 13.84 -6.86
C ASP A 113 -10.06 12.40 -6.51
N ASN A 114 -10.58 11.86 -5.43
CA ASN A 114 -10.37 10.46 -5.02
C ASN A 114 -11.51 9.54 -5.45
N TYR A 115 -12.38 9.98 -6.35
CA TYR A 115 -13.55 9.24 -6.85
C TYR A 115 -14.51 8.74 -5.77
N GLY A 116 -14.46 9.32 -4.56
CA GLY A 116 -15.22 8.86 -3.41
C GLY A 116 -14.71 7.54 -2.82
N LEU A 117 -13.51 7.09 -3.19
CA LEU A 117 -12.90 5.85 -2.70
C LEU A 117 -12.20 6.06 -1.37
N THR A 118 -12.18 4.98 -0.56
CA THR A 118 -11.39 4.90 0.67
C THR A 118 -10.05 4.22 0.37
N GLY A 119 -8.96 4.72 0.96
CA GLY A 119 -7.63 4.15 0.77
C GLY A 119 -6.96 4.59 -0.54
N TYR A 120 -7.43 5.65 -1.15
CA TYR A 120 -6.89 6.26 -2.35
C TYR A 120 -6.23 7.59 -2.02
N GLY A 121 -4.99 7.78 -2.41
CA GLY A 121 -4.18 8.95 -2.08
C GLY A 121 -3.58 9.63 -3.31
N PRO A 122 -4.39 10.35 -4.11
CA PRO A 122 -3.88 11.01 -5.31
C PRO A 122 -2.93 12.16 -4.96
N GLY A 123 -1.82 12.26 -5.66
CA GLY A 123 -0.81 13.28 -5.40
C GLY A 123 0.42 13.17 -6.31
N GLU A 124 1.56 13.55 -5.77
CA GLU A 124 2.84 13.60 -6.48
C GLU A 124 3.91 12.82 -5.73
N ARG A 125 4.82 12.18 -6.45
CA ARG A 125 6.03 11.60 -5.84
C ARG A 125 7.10 12.67 -5.73
N VAL A 126 7.61 12.86 -4.52
CA VAL A 126 8.70 13.78 -4.21
C VAL A 126 9.98 12.98 -4.07
N ILE A 127 11.03 13.40 -4.80
CA ILE A 127 12.38 12.84 -4.70
C ILE A 127 13.26 13.81 -3.93
N LEU A 128 14.01 13.25 -2.98
CA LEU A 128 14.96 13.99 -2.15
C LEU A 128 16.37 13.48 -2.44
N ASP A 129 17.36 14.40 -2.33
CA ASP A 129 18.76 14.03 -2.35
C ASP A 129 19.25 13.39 -1.02
N LYS A 130 20.53 13.05 -0.93
CA LYS A 130 21.17 12.45 0.26
C LYS A 130 21.06 13.32 1.52
N ASP A 131 20.85 14.62 1.37
CA ASP A 131 20.73 15.61 2.46
C ASP A 131 19.26 15.95 2.76
N PHE A 132 18.31 15.16 2.19
CA PHE A 132 16.86 15.33 2.28
C PHE A 132 16.32 16.63 1.67
N ASN A 133 17.02 17.25 0.72
CA ASN A 133 16.49 18.37 -0.05
C ASN A 133 15.64 17.84 -1.22
N GLU A 134 14.50 18.47 -1.46
CA GLU A 134 13.65 18.16 -2.62
C GLU A 134 14.38 18.53 -3.93
N ILE A 135 14.49 17.58 -4.85
CA ILE A 135 15.15 17.75 -6.15
C ILE A 135 14.24 17.53 -7.34
N LYS A 136 13.14 16.76 -7.20
CA LYS A 136 12.23 16.45 -8.29
C LYS A 136 10.84 16.13 -7.74
N ARG A 137 9.80 16.53 -8.47
CA ARG A 137 8.42 16.02 -8.32
C ARG A 137 8.01 15.27 -9.57
N ILE A 138 7.33 14.17 -9.40
CA ILE A 138 6.94 13.26 -10.48
C ILE A 138 5.43 13.08 -10.45
N THR A 139 4.84 13.18 -11.63
CA THR A 139 3.46 12.84 -11.97
C THR A 139 3.48 11.89 -13.16
N PHE A 140 2.32 11.43 -13.62
CA PHE A 140 2.28 10.66 -14.87
C PHE A 140 2.75 11.47 -16.07
N GLU A 141 3.47 10.80 -16.97
CA GLU A 141 3.73 11.27 -18.32
C GLU A 141 2.49 11.03 -19.20
N ALA A 142 2.33 11.88 -20.24
CA ALA A 142 1.19 11.75 -21.15
C ALA A 142 1.19 10.42 -21.88
N SER A 143 0.03 9.78 -21.92
CA SER A 143 -0.23 8.56 -22.70
C SER A 143 -1.65 8.57 -23.25
N ASP A 144 -2.08 7.48 -23.90
CA ASP A 144 -3.47 7.32 -24.32
C ASP A 144 -4.44 7.17 -23.11
N VAL A 145 -3.91 6.92 -21.91
CA VAL A 145 -4.70 6.70 -20.68
C VAL A 145 -4.83 7.97 -19.86
N VAL A 146 -3.77 8.75 -19.72
CA VAL A 146 -3.74 9.94 -18.85
C VAL A 146 -3.05 11.13 -19.55
N PRO A 147 -3.48 12.37 -19.26
CA PRO A 147 -2.76 13.56 -19.70
C PRO A 147 -1.48 13.75 -18.89
N GLN A 148 -0.56 14.56 -19.44
CA GLN A 148 0.64 15.02 -18.74
C GLN A 148 0.27 15.68 -17.41
N GLY A 149 0.96 15.29 -16.33
CA GLY A 149 0.75 15.87 -15.01
C GLY A 149 -0.46 15.29 -14.26
N PHE A 150 -1.05 14.19 -14.73
CA PHE A 150 -2.09 13.50 -13.99
C PHE A 150 -1.52 12.96 -12.67
N PRO A 151 -2.26 13.02 -11.53
CA PRO A 151 -1.75 12.62 -10.24
C PRO A 151 -1.47 11.13 -10.16
N LEU A 152 -0.41 10.76 -9.43
CA LEU A 152 -0.10 9.40 -9.03
C LEU A 152 -0.99 9.00 -7.85
N ASP A 153 -0.98 7.72 -7.53
CA ASP A 153 -1.45 7.23 -6.24
C ASP A 153 -0.29 6.94 -5.27
N GLY A 154 -0.55 7.11 -3.98
CA GLY A 154 0.46 7.05 -2.92
C GLY A 154 0.92 5.66 -2.52
N HIS A 155 0.37 4.59 -3.09
CA HIS A 155 0.63 3.25 -2.58
C HIS A 155 2.06 2.80 -2.78
N ASP A 156 2.66 2.96 -3.96
CA ASP A 156 4.05 2.55 -4.19
C ASP A 156 4.72 3.28 -5.36
N PHE A 157 6.04 3.12 -5.45
CA PHE A 157 6.88 3.75 -6.46
C PHE A 157 8.22 3.02 -6.53
N LEU A 158 8.73 2.76 -7.73
CA LEU A 158 10.08 2.24 -7.93
C LEU A 158 10.94 3.27 -8.66
N LEU A 159 12.07 3.61 -8.07
CA LEU A 159 13.12 4.42 -8.70
C LEU A 159 14.23 3.48 -9.17
N ILE A 160 14.41 3.35 -10.47
CA ILE A 160 15.50 2.58 -11.10
C ILE A 160 16.71 3.50 -11.25
N ASP A 161 16.50 4.69 -11.79
CA ASP A 161 17.41 5.83 -11.73
C ASP A 161 16.60 7.15 -11.75
N LEU A 162 17.26 8.32 -11.73
CA LEU A 162 16.58 9.60 -11.63
C LEU A 162 15.68 9.95 -12.83
N ASP A 163 15.90 9.32 -13.96
CA ASP A 163 15.10 9.48 -15.18
C ASP A 163 14.46 8.17 -15.65
N HIS A 164 14.52 7.12 -14.79
CA HIS A 164 13.90 5.82 -15.03
C HIS A 164 13.16 5.31 -13.77
N TYR A 165 11.84 5.23 -13.83
CA TYR A 165 11.00 4.88 -12.69
C TYR A 165 9.69 4.24 -13.10
N ILE A 166 9.04 3.53 -12.16
CA ILE A 166 7.73 2.92 -12.34
C ILE A 166 6.73 3.57 -11.40
N LEU A 167 5.60 3.96 -11.96
CA LEU A 167 4.53 4.73 -11.35
C LEU A 167 3.27 3.89 -11.23
N ASN A 168 2.42 4.23 -10.26
CA ASN A 168 1.08 3.67 -10.15
C ASN A 168 0.02 4.74 -9.97
N GLY A 169 -1.21 4.42 -10.36
CA GLY A 169 -2.38 5.24 -10.10
C GLY A 169 -3.67 4.48 -10.33
N TYR A 170 -4.76 5.16 -10.00
CA TYR A 170 -6.12 4.70 -10.20
C TYR A 170 -6.82 5.63 -11.17
N ILE A 171 -7.42 5.03 -12.18
CA ILE A 171 -8.10 5.77 -13.24
C ILE A 171 -9.55 5.35 -13.25
N ARG A 172 -10.46 6.33 -13.26
CA ARG A 172 -11.89 6.10 -13.46
C ARG A 172 -12.24 6.21 -14.91
N ASP A 173 -12.89 5.18 -15.45
CA ASP A 173 -13.38 5.17 -16.84
C ASP A 173 -14.61 4.29 -16.97
N THR A 174 -15.37 4.49 -18.06
CA THR A 174 -16.46 3.62 -18.46
C THR A 174 -15.95 2.55 -19.41
N VAL A 175 -16.04 1.30 -18.99
CA VAL A 175 -15.60 0.13 -19.76
C VAL A 175 -16.77 -0.69 -20.27
N TYR A 176 -16.55 -1.47 -21.34
CA TYR A 176 -17.60 -2.25 -22.02
C TYR A 176 -17.28 -3.75 -22.04
N ASN A 177 -16.29 -4.17 -21.24
CA ASN A 177 -15.82 -5.55 -21.21
C ASN A 177 -16.04 -6.24 -19.85
N VAL A 178 -16.88 -5.66 -18.98
CA VAL A 178 -17.30 -6.34 -17.74
C VAL A 178 -18.36 -7.37 -18.07
N PRO A 179 -18.13 -8.67 -17.78
CA PRO A 179 -19.08 -9.73 -18.10
C PRO A 179 -20.45 -9.49 -17.45
N GLY A 180 -21.52 -9.42 -18.27
CA GLY A 180 -22.89 -9.13 -17.85
C GLY A 180 -23.27 -7.66 -17.78
N TYR A 181 -22.34 -6.75 -18.11
CA TYR A 181 -22.53 -5.30 -18.12
C TYR A 181 -21.92 -4.65 -19.38
N GLU A 182 -22.11 -5.28 -20.53
CA GLU A 182 -21.50 -4.91 -21.81
C GLU A 182 -22.07 -3.58 -22.39
N ASP A 183 -23.17 -3.06 -21.83
CA ASP A 183 -23.72 -1.74 -22.17
C ASP A 183 -22.90 -0.58 -21.57
N GLY A 184 -21.94 -0.89 -20.69
CA GLY A 184 -21.02 0.03 -20.03
C GLY A 184 -21.08 -0.04 -18.51
N SER A 185 -19.93 -0.07 -17.89
CA SER A 185 -19.75 0.00 -16.44
C SER A 185 -18.70 1.03 -16.09
N ASP A 186 -19.00 1.87 -15.13
CA ASP A 186 -18.03 2.79 -14.54
C ASP A 186 -17.15 2.02 -13.56
N VAL A 187 -15.85 2.04 -13.76
CA VAL A 187 -14.90 1.34 -12.90
C VAL A 187 -13.74 2.24 -12.52
N VAL A 188 -13.09 1.93 -11.40
CA VAL A 188 -11.76 2.45 -11.08
C VAL A 188 -10.76 1.31 -11.24
N PHE A 189 -9.82 1.49 -12.16
CA PHE A 189 -8.83 0.49 -12.49
C PHE A 189 -7.42 0.89 -12.07
N SER A 190 -6.59 -0.10 -11.79
CA SER A 190 -5.17 0.11 -11.52
C SER A 190 -4.40 0.31 -12.82
N TYR A 191 -3.58 1.35 -12.84
CA TYR A 191 -2.72 1.73 -13.96
C TYR A 191 -1.27 1.82 -13.49
N LEU A 192 -0.38 1.18 -14.23
CA LEU A 192 1.06 1.22 -14.01
C LEU A 192 1.72 1.80 -15.26
N GLN A 193 2.71 2.67 -15.06
CA GLN A 193 3.46 3.32 -16.14
C GLN A 193 4.95 3.28 -15.83
N GLU A 194 5.74 2.76 -16.74
CA GLU A 194 7.20 2.86 -16.69
C GLU A 194 7.67 4.00 -17.59
N VAL A 195 8.42 4.92 -17.00
CA VAL A 195 8.96 6.08 -17.68
C VAL A 195 10.49 5.99 -17.70
N LYS A 196 11.08 6.22 -18.88
CA LYS A 196 12.52 6.32 -19.04
C LYS A 196 12.87 7.51 -19.94
N ASP A 197 13.78 8.37 -19.46
CA ASP A 197 14.21 9.59 -20.18
C ASP A 197 13.03 10.50 -20.59
N GLY A 198 11.96 10.52 -19.78
CA GLY A 198 10.74 11.30 -20.04
C GLY A 198 9.78 10.67 -21.05
N GLU A 199 10.03 9.45 -21.51
CA GLU A 199 9.19 8.70 -22.44
C GLU A 199 8.54 7.51 -21.74
N VAL A 200 7.26 7.26 -22.00
CA VAL A 200 6.55 6.05 -21.53
C VAL A 200 7.05 4.86 -22.33
N VAL A 201 7.70 3.91 -21.66
CA VAL A 201 8.31 2.72 -22.30
C VAL A 201 7.52 1.44 -22.05
N TRP A 202 6.65 1.42 -21.03
CA TRP A 202 5.77 0.30 -20.72
C TRP A 202 4.56 0.77 -19.92
N GLU A 203 3.43 0.09 -20.11
CA GLU A 203 2.18 0.34 -19.41
C GLU A 203 1.46 -0.97 -19.10
N TRP A 204 0.72 -0.98 -18.01
CA TRP A 204 -0.20 -2.05 -17.66
C TRP A 204 -1.51 -1.47 -17.11
N LYS A 205 -2.64 -2.03 -17.59
CA LYS A 205 -3.97 -1.63 -17.14
C LYS A 205 -4.78 -2.85 -16.75
N SER A 206 -5.36 -2.84 -15.57
CA SER A 206 -6.16 -3.99 -15.12
C SER A 206 -7.43 -4.22 -15.94
N ILE A 207 -7.93 -3.20 -16.66
CA ILE A 207 -9.09 -3.32 -17.56
C ILE A 207 -8.81 -4.13 -18.83
N ASP A 208 -7.55 -4.34 -19.18
CA ASP A 208 -7.17 -5.18 -20.31
C ASP A 208 -7.32 -6.69 -20.02
N TYR A 209 -7.65 -7.04 -18.76
CA TYR A 209 -7.78 -8.39 -18.20
C TYR A 209 -9.18 -8.61 -17.62
N PRO A 210 -10.23 -8.86 -18.45
CA PRO A 210 -11.62 -8.98 -17.99
C PRO A 210 -11.84 -10.11 -16.95
N GLU A 211 -10.97 -11.13 -16.93
CA GLU A 211 -11.00 -12.20 -15.93
C GLU A 211 -10.80 -11.69 -14.50
N LEU A 212 -10.12 -10.55 -14.32
CA LEU A 212 -9.88 -9.97 -13.00
C LEU A 212 -11.16 -9.47 -12.32
N TYR A 213 -12.18 -9.06 -13.10
CA TYR A 213 -13.46 -8.62 -12.53
C TYR A 213 -14.15 -9.72 -11.71
N GLY A 214 -13.98 -10.97 -12.10
CA GLY A 214 -14.55 -12.13 -11.40
C GLY A 214 -13.79 -12.56 -10.14
N LEU A 215 -12.63 -11.96 -9.84
CA LEU A 215 -11.77 -12.37 -8.72
C LEU A 215 -11.98 -11.57 -7.44
N ILE A 216 -12.90 -10.60 -7.45
CA ILE A 216 -13.19 -9.76 -6.29
C ILE A 216 -13.65 -10.62 -5.12
N THR A 217 -13.12 -10.34 -3.94
CA THR A 217 -13.56 -10.97 -2.69
C THR A 217 -14.10 -9.91 -1.74
N ILE A 218 -15.23 -10.23 -1.08
CA ILE A 218 -15.90 -9.31 -0.16
C ILE A 218 -15.54 -9.71 1.26
N ASP A 219 -14.44 -9.21 1.79
CA ASP A 219 -14.06 -9.42 3.19
C ASP A 219 -13.26 -8.24 3.78
N SER A 220 -13.37 -7.09 3.16
CA SER A 220 -12.74 -5.85 3.57
C SER A 220 -13.77 -4.77 3.87
N TYR A 221 -13.50 -3.94 4.84
CA TYR A 221 -14.37 -2.83 5.25
C TYR A 221 -14.57 -1.76 4.19
N SER A 222 -13.65 -1.63 3.25
CA SER A 222 -13.66 -0.60 2.20
C SER A 222 -14.46 -1.00 0.96
N GLN A 223 -15.31 -2.01 1.03
CA GLN A 223 -15.89 -2.66 -0.14
C GLN A 223 -17.31 -2.27 -0.49
N ASN A 224 -17.81 -1.17 0.05
CA ASN A 224 -19.11 -0.67 -0.39
C ASN A 224 -19.04 -0.34 -1.89
N GLY A 225 -19.66 -1.18 -2.71
CA GLY A 225 -19.73 -1.01 -4.14
C GLY A 225 -18.53 -1.55 -4.95
N VAL A 226 -17.51 -2.13 -4.32
CA VAL A 226 -16.31 -2.65 -5.03
C VAL A 226 -16.64 -3.65 -6.13
N ASN A 227 -17.70 -4.42 -5.96
CA ASN A 227 -18.19 -5.43 -6.91
C ASN A 227 -19.58 -5.13 -7.48
N ASP A 228 -20.08 -3.91 -7.29
CA ASP A 228 -21.38 -3.49 -7.83
C ASP A 228 -21.18 -2.68 -9.10
N PHE A 229 -20.92 -3.37 -10.20
CA PHE A 229 -20.71 -2.78 -11.51
C PHE A 229 -21.97 -2.10 -12.11
N ALA A 230 -23.15 -2.27 -11.49
CA ALA A 230 -24.39 -1.63 -11.90
C ALA A 230 -24.73 -0.37 -11.10
N ASN A 231 -23.95 -0.04 -10.06
CA ASN A 231 -24.30 1.03 -9.14
C ASN A 231 -23.72 2.38 -9.58
N GLU A 232 -24.50 3.15 -10.32
CA GLU A 232 -24.13 4.49 -10.78
C GLU A 232 -24.21 5.58 -9.69
N GLN A 233 -24.75 5.28 -8.50
CA GLN A 233 -25.00 6.26 -7.44
C GLN A 233 -23.92 6.31 -6.35
N VAL A 234 -23.00 5.37 -6.37
CA VAL A 234 -21.89 5.26 -5.43
C VAL A 234 -20.57 5.43 -6.17
N ALA A 235 -19.46 5.38 -5.45
CA ALA A 235 -18.14 5.33 -6.08
C ALA A 235 -18.06 4.16 -7.07
N ALA A 236 -17.46 4.39 -8.23
CA ALA A 236 -17.21 3.35 -9.20
C ALA A 236 -16.42 2.19 -8.56
N PRO A 237 -16.70 0.92 -8.92
CA PRO A 237 -16.01 -0.22 -8.32
C PRO A 237 -14.50 -0.14 -8.47
N ASP A 238 -13.78 -0.10 -7.35
CA ASP A 238 -12.35 -0.35 -7.23
C ASP A 238 -12.14 -1.86 -7.03
N TYR A 239 -12.21 -2.60 -8.12
CA TYR A 239 -12.32 -4.05 -8.09
C TYR A 239 -11.00 -4.77 -7.81
N ILE A 240 -9.84 -4.10 -7.94
CA ILE A 240 -8.54 -4.76 -7.85
C ILE A 240 -7.64 -4.19 -6.74
N HIS A 241 -7.55 -2.87 -6.58
CA HIS A 241 -6.81 -2.14 -5.55
C HIS A 241 -5.34 -2.55 -5.42
N PHE A 242 -4.51 -2.01 -6.30
CA PHE A 242 -3.05 -2.12 -6.24
C PHE A 242 -2.51 -1.51 -4.95
N ASN A 243 -1.47 -2.12 -4.34
CA ASN A 243 -0.88 -1.51 -3.14
C ASN A 243 0.63 -1.72 -2.96
N SER A 244 1.29 -2.56 -3.73
CA SER A 244 2.76 -2.61 -3.72
C SER A 244 3.33 -3.22 -4.99
N MET A 245 4.58 -2.88 -5.29
CA MET A 245 5.36 -3.46 -6.36
C MET A 245 6.82 -3.64 -5.96
N ASP A 246 7.44 -4.69 -6.49
CA ASP A 246 8.87 -4.96 -6.38
C ASP A 246 9.35 -5.68 -7.63
N LEU A 247 10.66 -5.72 -7.87
CA LEU A 247 11.24 -6.41 -9.03
C LEU A 247 11.73 -7.79 -8.63
N ASP A 248 11.42 -8.79 -9.46
CA ASP A 248 12.08 -10.09 -9.36
C ASP A 248 13.48 -10.07 -10.00
N ALA A 249 14.21 -11.19 -9.90
CA ALA A 249 15.56 -11.30 -10.42
C ALA A 249 15.66 -11.18 -11.94
N ASP A 250 14.57 -11.42 -12.65
CA ASP A 250 14.48 -11.32 -14.10
C ASP A 250 14.01 -9.93 -14.58
N GLY A 251 13.69 -9.05 -13.62
CA GLY A 251 13.21 -7.68 -13.87
C GLY A 251 11.71 -7.59 -14.13
N ASN A 252 10.95 -8.67 -13.88
CA ASN A 252 9.50 -8.61 -13.91
C ASN A 252 8.95 -7.87 -12.68
N LEU A 253 7.76 -7.32 -12.80
CA LEU A 253 7.13 -6.55 -11.75
C LEU A 253 6.18 -7.42 -10.92
N VAL A 254 6.50 -7.64 -9.64
CA VAL A 254 5.66 -8.38 -8.70
C VAL A 254 4.78 -7.41 -7.94
N CYS A 255 3.46 -7.46 -8.18
CA CYS A 255 2.48 -6.52 -7.67
C CYS A 255 1.49 -7.16 -6.72
N SER A 256 1.17 -6.48 -5.62
CA SER A 256 0.11 -6.90 -4.69
C SER A 256 -1.19 -6.16 -4.98
N PHE A 257 -2.28 -6.92 -5.09
CA PHE A 257 -3.63 -6.44 -5.34
C PHE A 257 -4.58 -6.87 -4.23
N ARG A 258 -5.04 -5.89 -3.45
CA ARG A 258 -5.74 -6.09 -2.19
C ARG A 258 -7.13 -6.73 -2.35
N HIS A 259 -7.94 -6.23 -3.30
CA HIS A 259 -9.35 -6.61 -3.40
C HIS A 259 -9.57 -7.98 -4.06
N ILE A 260 -8.55 -8.50 -4.72
CA ILE A 260 -8.55 -9.87 -5.25
C ILE A 260 -7.68 -10.83 -4.41
N HIS A 261 -7.07 -10.34 -3.30
CA HIS A 261 -6.20 -11.10 -2.40
C HIS A 261 -5.04 -11.80 -3.10
N SER A 262 -4.52 -11.21 -4.17
CA SER A 262 -3.53 -11.84 -5.05
C SER A 262 -2.27 -11.02 -5.19
N ILE A 263 -1.19 -11.71 -5.49
CA ILE A 263 0.07 -11.15 -5.96
C ILE A 263 0.24 -11.63 -7.40
N LEU A 264 0.42 -10.69 -8.32
CA LEU A 264 0.63 -10.96 -9.73
C LEU A 264 2.06 -10.61 -10.13
N CYS A 265 2.68 -11.42 -10.96
CA CYS A 265 3.93 -11.08 -11.63
C CYS A 265 3.63 -10.63 -13.05
N LEU A 266 4.14 -9.47 -13.43
CA LEU A 266 3.90 -8.84 -14.72
C LEU A 266 5.20 -8.77 -15.54
N ASP A 267 5.13 -9.24 -16.77
CA ASP A 267 6.23 -9.14 -17.76
C ASP A 267 6.34 -7.71 -18.28
N ARG A 268 7.41 -7.02 -17.94
CA ARG A 268 7.70 -5.66 -18.42
C ARG A 268 8.27 -5.61 -19.83
N SER A 269 8.59 -6.75 -20.43
CA SER A 269 9.06 -6.84 -21.82
C SER A 269 7.92 -7.04 -22.82
N ALA A 270 6.73 -7.43 -22.34
CA ALA A 270 5.56 -7.70 -23.17
C ALA A 270 4.61 -6.49 -23.22
N SER A 271 3.91 -6.32 -24.34
CA SER A 271 2.85 -5.32 -24.51
C SER A 271 1.45 -5.90 -24.32
N GLU A 272 1.30 -7.23 -24.35
CA GLU A 272 0.04 -7.97 -24.19
C GLU A 272 0.29 -9.23 -23.37
N ASN A 273 -0.75 -9.77 -22.73
CA ASN A 273 -0.66 -10.99 -21.91
C ASN A 273 0.47 -10.95 -20.87
N GLN A 274 0.60 -9.81 -20.19
CA GLN A 274 1.71 -9.50 -19.31
C GLN A 274 1.68 -10.26 -17.97
N ILE A 275 0.58 -10.91 -17.58
CA ILE A 275 0.49 -11.67 -16.32
C ILE A 275 1.19 -13.03 -16.50
N LEU A 276 2.36 -13.18 -15.86
CA LEU A 276 3.15 -14.41 -15.88
C LEU A 276 2.61 -15.47 -14.92
N TRP A 277 2.24 -15.03 -13.73
CA TRP A 277 1.65 -15.90 -12.70
C TRP A 277 0.84 -15.11 -11.66
N THR A 278 -0.06 -15.85 -10.99
CA THR A 278 -0.90 -15.35 -9.89
C THR A 278 -0.71 -16.22 -8.65
N LEU A 279 -0.31 -15.60 -7.54
CA LEU A 279 -0.16 -16.23 -6.23
C LEU A 279 -1.28 -15.77 -5.29
N SER A 280 -1.93 -16.69 -4.58
CA SER A 280 -3.04 -16.43 -3.65
C SER A 280 -4.33 -16.01 -4.36
N GLY A 281 -5.37 -15.64 -3.60
CA GLY A 281 -6.69 -15.28 -4.13
C GLY A 281 -7.47 -16.45 -4.75
N LEU A 282 -8.41 -16.10 -5.63
CA LEU A 282 -9.24 -17.10 -6.31
C LEU A 282 -8.52 -17.74 -7.50
N ALA A 283 -7.67 -16.99 -8.19
CA ALA A 283 -6.92 -17.44 -9.37
C ALA A 283 -5.53 -17.99 -9.03
N ASP A 284 -5.30 -18.44 -7.80
CA ASP A 284 -4.03 -19.01 -7.35
C ASP A 284 -3.54 -20.16 -8.23
N GLU A 285 -2.35 -20.03 -8.80
CA GLU A 285 -1.72 -21.03 -9.66
C GLU A 285 -0.71 -21.93 -8.92
N PHE A 286 -0.36 -21.59 -7.67
CA PHE A 286 0.65 -22.31 -6.87
C PHE A 286 0.07 -23.42 -6.00
N GLY A 287 -1.24 -23.61 -6.03
CA GLY A 287 -1.95 -24.65 -5.27
C GLY A 287 -1.98 -24.41 -3.77
N LEU A 288 -2.05 -23.13 -3.36
CA LEU A 288 -2.10 -22.75 -1.95
C LEU A 288 -3.37 -23.26 -1.26
N SER A 289 -3.20 -23.86 -0.09
CA SER A 289 -4.32 -24.18 0.80
C SER A 289 -4.91 -22.88 1.40
N ALA A 290 -6.13 -22.96 1.93
CA ALA A 290 -6.81 -21.80 2.51
C ALA A 290 -6.01 -21.07 3.61
N ILE A 291 -5.21 -21.81 4.41
CA ILE A 291 -4.36 -21.24 5.46
C ILE A 291 -3.12 -20.54 4.89
N GLN A 292 -2.70 -20.88 3.67
CA GLN A 292 -1.56 -20.29 3.01
C GLN A 292 -1.91 -19.03 2.22
N LYS A 293 -3.18 -18.87 1.85
CA LYS A 293 -3.65 -17.70 1.11
C LYS A 293 -3.72 -16.46 2.00
N CYS A 294 -3.39 -15.31 1.41
CA CYS A 294 -3.54 -14.00 2.06
C CYS A 294 -4.98 -13.49 2.02
N SER A 295 -5.26 -12.48 2.82
CA SER A 295 -6.53 -11.75 2.84
C SER A 295 -6.28 -10.26 3.05
N ALA A 296 -6.59 -9.46 2.03
CA ALA A 296 -6.41 -8.01 2.01
C ALA A 296 -4.97 -7.56 2.33
N GLN A 297 -3.97 -8.33 1.87
CA GLN A 297 -2.55 -8.05 2.09
C GLN A 297 -2.15 -6.68 1.56
N HIS A 298 -1.12 -6.06 2.17
CA HIS A 298 -0.74 -4.69 1.81
C HIS A 298 0.62 -4.58 1.12
N THR A 299 1.65 -5.32 1.49
CA THR A 299 2.96 -5.29 0.83
C THR A 299 3.44 -6.68 0.50
N ALA A 300 4.16 -6.78 -0.63
CA ALA A 300 4.92 -7.96 -0.99
C ALA A 300 6.32 -7.51 -1.41
N PHE A 301 7.34 -8.01 -0.72
CA PHE A 301 8.76 -7.82 -1.05
C PHE A 301 9.33 -9.08 -1.64
N VAL A 302 10.22 -8.91 -2.62
CA VAL A 302 10.85 -10.01 -3.35
C VAL A 302 12.34 -10.09 -3.01
N ASP A 303 12.80 -11.28 -2.63
CA ASP A 303 14.23 -11.60 -2.50
C ASP A 303 14.48 -12.92 -3.25
N GLY A 304 14.90 -12.81 -4.50
CA GLY A 304 14.99 -13.94 -5.40
C GLY A 304 13.63 -14.65 -5.57
N ASN A 305 13.56 -15.91 -5.13
CA ASN A 305 12.32 -16.70 -5.17
C ASN A 305 11.55 -16.68 -3.84
N PHE A 306 11.93 -15.82 -2.92
CA PHE A 306 11.27 -15.66 -1.62
C PHE A 306 10.48 -14.35 -1.59
N LEU A 307 9.18 -14.45 -1.28
CA LEU A 307 8.30 -13.31 -1.09
C LEU A 307 7.97 -13.17 0.38
N THR A 308 8.17 -11.97 0.93
CA THR A 308 7.68 -11.58 2.26
C THR A 308 6.46 -10.70 2.10
N VAL A 309 5.35 -11.08 2.74
CA VAL A 309 4.06 -10.41 2.60
C VAL A 309 3.52 -10.01 3.97
N PHE A 310 3.04 -8.78 4.09
CA PHE A 310 2.20 -8.38 5.21
C PHE A 310 0.75 -8.73 4.88
N ASP A 311 0.27 -9.82 5.44
CA ASP A 311 -1.11 -10.25 5.32
C ASP A 311 -1.95 -9.58 6.42
N ASN A 312 -2.76 -8.60 6.03
CA ASN A 312 -3.67 -7.92 6.96
C ASN A 312 -4.65 -8.89 7.63
N GLY A 313 -4.97 -9.99 6.95
CA GLY A 313 -5.76 -11.07 7.56
C GLY A 313 -7.20 -10.69 7.85
N ASN A 314 -7.79 -9.80 7.07
CA ASN A 314 -9.14 -9.24 7.31
C ASN A 314 -10.21 -10.33 7.45
N ARG A 315 -10.04 -11.45 6.73
CA ARG A 315 -10.94 -12.62 6.82
C ARG A 315 -10.98 -13.25 8.20
N ASN A 316 -9.86 -13.21 8.92
CA ASN A 316 -9.70 -13.87 10.22
C ASN A 316 -9.56 -12.87 11.38
N GLY A 317 -9.40 -11.58 11.11
CA GLY A 317 -9.18 -10.53 12.12
C GLY A 317 -7.84 -10.67 12.84
N VAL A 318 -6.82 -11.24 12.18
CA VAL A 318 -5.45 -11.38 12.70
C VAL A 318 -4.47 -11.15 11.57
N SER A 319 -3.60 -10.17 11.72
CA SER A 319 -2.52 -9.90 10.78
C SER A 319 -1.32 -10.79 11.03
N ARG A 320 -0.59 -11.09 9.96
CA ARG A 320 0.58 -11.96 10.02
C ARG A 320 1.64 -11.58 8.99
N VAL A 321 2.87 -11.95 9.28
CA VAL A 321 3.95 -11.99 8.30
C VAL A 321 3.89 -13.34 7.60
N VAL A 322 3.88 -13.35 6.28
CA VAL A 322 3.86 -14.56 5.47
C VAL A 322 5.09 -14.59 4.57
N GLY A 323 5.77 -15.74 4.54
CA GLY A 323 6.89 -16.01 3.65
C GLY A 323 6.54 -17.13 2.67
N TYR A 324 6.69 -16.87 1.37
CA TYR A 324 6.54 -17.85 0.30
C TYR A 324 7.87 -18.06 -0.41
N CYS A 325 8.42 -19.27 -0.35
CA CYS A 325 9.47 -19.67 -1.28
C CYS A 325 8.79 -20.36 -2.46
N ILE A 326 8.88 -19.80 -3.65
CA ILE A 326 8.16 -20.28 -4.84
C ILE A 326 9.12 -20.78 -5.92
N ASP A 327 8.60 -21.58 -6.82
CA ASP A 327 9.18 -21.92 -8.10
C ASP A 327 8.27 -21.32 -9.16
N PRO A 328 8.61 -20.14 -9.71
CA PRO A 328 7.73 -19.43 -10.63
C PRO A 328 7.52 -20.18 -11.97
N GLU A 329 8.54 -20.89 -12.48
CA GLU A 329 8.43 -21.66 -13.72
C GLU A 329 7.48 -22.85 -13.56
N ALA A 330 7.64 -23.61 -12.47
CA ALA A 330 6.80 -24.76 -12.19
C ALA A 330 5.46 -24.39 -11.53
N LYS A 331 5.26 -23.12 -11.17
CA LYS A 331 4.12 -22.59 -10.40
C LYS A 331 3.87 -23.40 -9.14
N LYS A 332 4.91 -23.58 -8.32
CA LYS A 332 4.86 -24.42 -7.12
C LYS A 332 5.36 -23.69 -5.89
N LEU A 333 4.64 -23.88 -4.80
CA LEU A 333 5.12 -23.51 -3.47
C LEU A 333 6.18 -24.52 -3.02
N LYS A 334 7.40 -24.05 -2.71
CA LYS A 334 8.51 -24.86 -2.17
C LYS A 334 8.54 -24.86 -0.65
N ALA A 335 8.30 -23.69 -0.03
CA ALA A 335 8.21 -23.56 1.41
C ALA A 335 7.25 -22.41 1.79
N PHE A 336 6.70 -22.50 2.99
CA PHE A 336 5.75 -21.54 3.53
C PHE A 336 6.09 -21.25 4.99
N ARG A 337 6.06 -19.97 5.36
CA ARG A 337 6.19 -19.50 6.74
C ARG A 337 5.03 -18.57 7.07
N SER A 338 4.61 -18.54 8.31
CA SER A 338 3.54 -17.66 8.77
C SER A 338 3.73 -17.34 10.25
N TYR A 339 3.83 -16.06 10.56
CA TYR A 339 4.08 -15.58 11.91
C TYR A 339 3.02 -14.57 12.32
N THR A 340 2.51 -14.74 13.54
CA THR A 340 1.57 -13.81 14.19
C THR A 340 2.23 -13.26 15.45
N LEU A 341 1.87 -12.04 15.86
CA LEU A 341 2.37 -11.44 17.09
C LEU A 341 1.20 -11.06 17.99
N GLY A 342 0.94 -11.91 19.01
CA GLY A 342 -0.04 -11.63 20.06
C GLY A 342 -1.50 -11.40 19.59
N GLY A 343 -1.88 -11.95 18.42
CA GLY A 343 -3.23 -11.76 17.88
C GLY A 343 -3.51 -10.33 17.38
N ARG A 344 -2.48 -9.57 17.06
CA ARG A 344 -2.61 -8.22 16.50
C ARG A 344 -3.35 -8.22 15.18
N TYR A 345 -4.12 -7.17 14.96
CA TYR A 345 -4.88 -6.97 13.74
C TYR A 345 -4.70 -5.54 13.22
N SER A 346 -4.36 -5.45 11.95
CA SER A 346 -4.26 -4.22 11.19
C SER A 346 -5.16 -4.33 9.97
N GLU A 347 -6.16 -3.48 9.89
CA GLU A 347 -7.21 -3.56 8.87
C GLU A 347 -6.72 -3.16 7.47
N ALA A 348 -5.80 -2.19 7.41
CA ALA A 348 -5.24 -1.66 6.17
C ALA A 348 -3.84 -1.09 6.40
N CYS A 349 -3.15 -0.74 5.31
CA CYS A 349 -1.77 -0.32 5.31
C CYS A 349 -0.85 -1.41 5.90
N GLY A 350 0.36 -1.04 6.27
CA GLY A 350 1.34 -1.93 6.89
C GLY A 350 2.33 -2.54 5.93
N SER A 351 3.37 -3.11 6.49
CA SER A 351 4.48 -3.74 5.75
C SER A 351 5.13 -4.81 6.60
N ALA A 352 5.72 -5.80 5.95
CA ALA A 352 6.62 -6.77 6.57
C ALA A 352 7.82 -6.98 5.67
N GLN A 353 9.03 -6.84 6.20
CA GLN A 353 10.27 -7.04 5.46
C GLN A 353 11.17 -8.00 6.23
N HIS A 354 11.68 -9.01 5.54
CA HIS A 354 12.68 -9.92 6.07
C HIS A 354 14.02 -9.20 6.13
N LEU A 355 14.72 -9.27 7.26
CA LEU A 355 15.99 -8.60 7.47
C LEU A 355 17.16 -9.59 7.43
N CYS A 356 17.13 -10.59 8.29
CA CYS A 356 18.11 -11.68 8.35
C CYS A 356 17.55 -12.83 9.18
N ASP A 357 17.99 -14.05 8.95
CA ASP A 357 17.55 -15.26 9.66
C ASP A 357 16.03 -15.34 9.82
N GLU A 358 15.48 -15.22 11.03
CA GLU A 358 14.04 -15.14 11.32
C GLU A 358 13.65 -13.75 11.89
N VAL A 359 14.46 -12.72 11.60
CA VAL A 359 14.23 -11.35 12.04
C VAL A 359 13.49 -10.56 10.96
N TYR A 360 12.41 -9.93 11.36
CA TYR A 360 11.57 -9.13 10.48
C TYR A 360 11.27 -7.75 11.07
N VAL A 361 11.17 -6.73 10.23
CA VAL A 361 10.51 -5.48 10.59
C VAL A 361 9.07 -5.52 10.13
N ILE A 362 8.16 -5.08 11.00
CA ILE A 362 6.72 -5.00 10.75
C ILE A 362 6.29 -3.55 10.97
N GLY A 363 5.77 -2.91 9.93
CA GLY A 363 4.98 -1.69 10.05
C GLY A 363 3.52 -2.06 10.23
N TRP A 364 2.91 -1.67 11.35
CA TRP A 364 1.59 -2.18 11.73
C TRP A 364 0.42 -1.52 11.00
N GLY A 365 0.67 -0.46 10.23
CA GLY A 365 -0.39 0.18 9.46
C GLY A 365 -1.50 0.74 10.34
N MET A 366 -2.74 0.56 9.90
CA MET A 366 -3.95 0.94 10.64
C MET A 366 -4.30 -0.15 11.68
N SER A 367 -3.51 -0.21 12.76
CA SER A 367 -3.69 -1.19 13.82
C SER A 367 -5.00 -0.96 14.58
N MET A 368 -5.81 -2.02 14.67
CA MET A 368 -7.05 -2.05 15.44
C MET A 368 -6.85 -2.54 16.89
N THR A 369 -5.62 -2.93 17.23
CA THR A 369 -5.30 -3.57 18.52
C THR A 369 -4.34 -2.77 19.40
N GLY A 370 -3.89 -1.60 18.96
CA GLY A 370 -2.98 -0.74 19.74
C GLY A 370 -2.35 0.37 18.92
N ALA A 371 -1.60 1.24 19.59
CA ALA A 371 -0.91 2.39 19.00
C ALA A 371 0.50 2.06 18.50
N GLU A 372 0.88 0.78 18.39
CA GLU A 372 2.18 0.38 17.89
C GLU A 372 2.28 0.60 16.39
N ALA A 373 3.28 1.36 16.02
CA ALA A 373 3.56 1.74 14.64
C ALA A 373 4.46 0.74 13.92
N MET A 374 5.44 0.19 14.67
CA MET A 374 6.47 -0.68 14.14
C MET A 374 6.98 -1.65 15.20
N SER A 375 7.36 -2.85 14.79
CA SER A 375 8.13 -3.81 15.59
C SER A 375 9.25 -4.43 14.77
N VAL A 376 10.42 -4.66 15.40
CA VAL A 376 11.43 -5.60 14.92
C VAL A 376 11.33 -6.85 15.78
N VAL A 377 11.08 -7.99 15.16
CA VAL A 377 10.78 -9.26 15.85
C VAL A 377 11.70 -10.35 15.34
N ASP A 378 12.32 -11.08 16.27
CA ASP A 378 12.95 -12.36 16.01
C ASP A 378 11.94 -13.48 16.24
N PHE A 379 11.43 -14.06 15.17
CA PHE A 379 10.45 -15.15 15.25
C PHE A 379 11.04 -16.51 15.61
N ALA A 380 12.38 -16.68 15.61
CA ALA A 380 13.01 -17.88 16.12
C ALA A 380 12.91 -17.95 17.65
N THR A 381 13.03 -16.81 18.32
CA THR A 381 12.94 -16.71 19.78
C THR A 381 11.58 -16.21 20.27
N GLY A 382 10.82 -15.53 19.42
CA GLY A 382 9.58 -14.83 19.77
C GLY A 382 9.82 -13.48 20.46
N GLU A 383 11.06 -12.97 20.44
CA GLU A 383 11.43 -11.72 21.08
C GLU A 383 11.13 -10.51 20.19
N THR A 384 10.54 -9.48 20.76
CA THR A 384 10.47 -8.15 20.13
C THR A 384 11.73 -7.38 20.49
N LEU A 385 12.63 -7.24 19.52
CA LEU A 385 13.92 -6.57 19.70
C LEU A 385 13.78 -5.06 19.82
N MET A 386 12.86 -4.47 19.05
CA MET A 386 12.54 -3.05 19.09
C MET A 386 11.05 -2.83 18.79
N SER A 387 10.43 -1.91 19.48
CA SER A 387 9.09 -1.44 19.16
C SER A 387 9.00 0.08 19.15
N VAL A 388 8.13 0.61 18.30
CA VAL A 388 7.81 2.03 18.20
C VAL A 388 6.30 2.21 18.37
N THR A 389 5.91 3.01 19.36
CA THR A 389 4.51 3.33 19.66
C THR A 389 4.25 4.81 19.40
N LEU A 390 3.13 5.14 18.78
CA LEU A 390 2.66 6.51 18.57
C LEU A 390 2.00 7.02 19.85
N LYS A 391 2.39 8.23 20.31
CA LYS A 391 1.75 8.85 21.48
C LYS A 391 0.30 9.23 21.20
N ASN A 392 0.00 9.70 19.98
CA ASN A 392 -1.37 9.88 19.55
C ASN A 392 -1.90 8.57 18.94
N PRO A 393 -2.84 7.87 19.65
CA PRO A 393 -3.36 6.59 19.17
C PRO A 393 -4.31 6.70 17.97
N MET A 394 -4.71 7.92 17.60
CA MET A 394 -5.50 8.18 16.39
C MET A 394 -4.63 8.24 15.13
N ASN A 395 -3.30 8.35 15.27
CA ASN A 395 -2.36 8.27 14.16
C ASN A 395 -2.03 6.81 13.85
N ALA A 396 -1.58 6.57 12.63
CA ALA A 396 -1.17 5.26 12.15
C ALA A 396 0.08 5.41 11.28
N THR A 397 0.83 4.33 11.08
CA THR A 397 1.86 4.30 10.06
C THR A 397 1.25 3.84 8.73
N TYR A 398 1.73 4.39 7.62
CA TYR A 398 1.44 3.82 6.31
C TYR A 398 2.26 2.53 6.13
N ARG A 399 3.57 2.67 6.23
CA ARG A 399 4.57 1.59 6.23
C ARG A 399 5.74 1.95 7.14
N CYS A 400 6.48 0.92 7.54
CA CYS A 400 7.83 1.05 8.04
C CYS A 400 8.75 0.18 7.20
N LEU A 401 9.76 0.78 6.58
CA LEU A 401 10.70 0.11 5.70
C LEU A 401 12.12 0.23 6.28
N TYR A 402 12.93 -0.82 6.13
CA TYR A 402 14.32 -0.82 6.53
C TYR A 402 15.23 -0.81 5.30
N PHE A 403 16.27 0.02 5.35
CA PHE A 403 17.32 0.10 4.34
C PHE A 403 18.69 0.31 5.01
N ASP A 404 19.72 -0.38 4.49
CA ASP A 404 21.13 -0.21 4.88
C ASP A 404 21.73 1.09 4.36
#